data_a78301a59e64bae5093dc99a134b24c4
#
_entry.id   a78301a59e64bae5093dc99a134b24c4
#
_cell.length_a   1.000
_cell.length_b   1.000
_cell.length_c   1.000
_cell.angle_alpha   90.00
_cell.angle_beta   90.00
_cell.angle_gamma   90.00
#
_symmetry.space_group_name_H-M   'P 1'
#
loop_
_entity.id
_entity.type
_entity.pdbx_description
1 polymer ?
#
loop_
_entity_poly.entity_id
_entity_poly.type
_entity_poly.pdbx_seq_one_letter_code
_entity_poly.pdbx_strand_id
1 'polypeptide(L)' 'MNSFAIRTYGRTELAQLYCPDLCPESAYIRLKHWIDLYPGLRAGLSTLGLSPRSRSYTPAQVSLIVGALGEP' A
#
# COMPACT_ATOMS: atom_id res chain seq x y z
N MET A 1 -6.07 0.31 -22.17
CA MET A 1 -6.11 -0.51 -20.97
C MET A 1 -5.05 -0.04 -19.99
N ASN A 2 -5.45 0.26 -18.79
CA ASN A 2 -4.51 0.80 -17.79
C ASN A 2 -3.87 -0.34 -17.02
N SER A 3 -2.54 -0.39 -17.09
CA SER A 3 -1.78 -1.32 -16.29
C SER A 3 -1.25 -0.58 -15.06
N PHE A 4 -1.38 -1.21 -13.90
CA PHE A 4 -0.81 -0.65 -12.69
C PHE A 4 0.72 -0.76 -12.76
N ALA A 5 1.41 0.34 -12.54
CA ALA A 5 2.87 0.37 -12.57
C ALA A 5 3.46 0.16 -11.17
N ILE A 6 4.47 -0.70 -11.07
CA ILE A 6 5.22 -0.89 -9.82
C ILE A 6 6.26 0.22 -9.76
N ARG A 7 6.00 1.20 -8.91
CA ARG A 7 6.87 2.35 -8.70
C ARG A 7 6.68 2.88 -7.28
N THR A 8 7.37 3.95 -6.93
CA THR A 8 7.15 4.63 -5.66
C THR A 8 5.80 5.34 -5.70
N TYR A 9 5.00 5.13 -4.66
CA TYR A 9 3.73 5.83 -4.45
C TYR A 9 3.72 6.47 -3.09
N GLY A 10 3.13 7.66 -2.97
CA GLY A 10 2.79 8.21 -1.67
C GLY A 10 1.82 7.26 -0.96
N ARG A 11 1.88 7.20 0.37
CA ARG A 11 1.03 6.27 1.13
C ARG A 11 -0.47 6.55 0.91
N THR A 12 -0.86 7.82 0.85
CA THR A 12 -2.25 8.17 0.56
C THR A 12 -2.56 8.01 -0.91
N GLU A 13 -1.58 8.23 -1.78
CA GLU A 13 -1.74 8.04 -3.21
C GLU A 13 -2.10 6.59 -3.54
N LEU A 14 -1.31 5.65 -3.01
CA LEU A 14 -1.60 4.23 -3.23
C LEU A 14 -2.93 3.84 -2.61
N ALA A 15 -3.21 4.33 -1.40
CA ALA A 15 -4.46 4.02 -0.72
C ALA A 15 -5.67 4.48 -1.53
N GLN A 16 -5.60 5.66 -2.16
CA GLN A 16 -6.71 6.15 -2.97
C GLN A 16 -6.90 5.39 -4.27
N LEU A 17 -5.84 4.75 -4.78
CA LEU A 17 -6.01 3.85 -5.92
C LEU A 17 -6.82 2.63 -5.54
N TYR A 18 -6.65 2.11 -4.31
CA TYR A 18 -7.47 0.99 -3.81
C TYR A 18 -8.87 1.43 -3.39
N CYS A 19 -8.99 2.66 -2.87
CA CYS A 19 -10.25 3.17 -2.33
C CYS A 19 -10.54 4.55 -2.92
N PRO A 20 -10.89 4.64 -4.22
CA PRO A 20 -11.05 5.93 -4.89
C PRO A 20 -12.22 6.75 -4.36
N ASP A 21 -13.19 6.11 -3.70
CA ASP A 21 -14.36 6.79 -3.16
C ASP A 21 -14.12 7.43 -1.80
N LEU A 22 -12.98 7.15 -1.18
CA LEU A 22 -12.66 7.66 0.14
C LEU A 22 -11.71 8.85 0.03
N CYS A 23 -11.76 9.75 1.03
CA CYS A 23 -10.77 10.81 1.14
C CYS A 23 -9.39 10.19 1.46
N PRO A 24 -8.29 10.94 1.24
CA PRO A 24 -6.94 10.37 1.41
C PRO A 24 -6.70 9.73 2.77
N GLU A 25 -7.12 10.37 3.85
CA GLU A 25 -6.92 9.84 5.19
C GLU A 25 -7.71 8.56 5.43
N SER A 26 -8.98 8.54 5.01
CA SER A 26 -9.82 7.37 5.17
C SER A 26 -9.32 6.21 4.32
N ALA A 27 -8.89 6.51 3.10
CA ALA A 27 -8.32 5.50 2.21
C ALA A 27 -7.06 4.87 2.84
N TYR A 28 -6.21 5.70 3.41
CA TYR A 28 -4.98 5.23 4.04
C TYR A 28 -5.28 4.34 5.25
N ILE A 29 -6.23 4.73 6.08
CA ILE A 29 -6.64 3.93 7.23
C ILE A 29 -7.18 2.56 6.76
N ARG A 30 -7.97 2.55 5.69
CA ARG A 30 -8.52 1.32 5.14
C ARG A 30 -7.41 0.43 4.60
N LEU A 31 -6.46 0.98 3.85
CA LEU A 31 -5.34 0.22 3.32
C LEU A 31 -4.48 -0.35 4.45
N LYS A 32 -4.18 0.44 5.48
CA LYS A 32 -3.44 -0.05 6.65
C LYS A 32 -4.16 -1.21 7.31
N HIS A 33 -5.47 -1.12 7.42
CA HIS A 33 -6.27 -2.18 8.02
C HIS A 33 -6.14 -3.49 7.23
N TRP A 34 -6.23 -3.41 5.90
CA TRP A 34 -6.07 -4.59 5.05
C TRP A 34 -4.66 -5.18 5.19
N ILE A 35 -3.64 -4.33 5.24
CA ILE A 35 -2.26 -4.79 5.42
C ILE A 35 -2.12 -5.53 6.76
N ASP A 36 -2.71 -4.98 7.82
CA ASP A 36 -2.63 -5.59 9.15
C ASP A 36 -3.38 -6.93 9.21
N LEU A 37 -4.45 -7.07 8.45
CA LEU A 37 -5.23 -8.31 8.42
C LEU A 37 -4.57 -9.42 7.60
N TYR A 38 -3.73 -9.06 6.64
CA TYR A 38 -3.09 -10.07 5.78
C TYR A 38 -1.89 -10.70 6.52
N PRO A 39 -1.89 -12.02 6.72
CA PRO A 39 -0.83 -12.66 7.51
C PRO A 39 0.56 -12.42 6.91
N GLY A 40 1.46 -11.87 7.72
CA GLY A 40 2.85 -11.67 7.33
C GLY A 40 3.12 -10.44 6.45
N LEU A 41 2.10 -9.76 5.96
CA LEU A 41 2.31 -8.63 5.05
C LEU A 41 2.99 -7.47 5.76
N ARG A 42 2.52 -7.13 6.96
CA ARG A 42 3.11 -6.05 7.73
C ARG A 42 4.58 -6.33 8.07
N ALA A 43 4.87 -7.56 8.48
CA ALA A 43 6.25 -7.96 8.78
C ALA A 43 7.13 -7.89 7.54
N GLY A 44 6.62 -8.32 6.39
CA GLY A 44 7.35 -8.24 5.13
C GLY A 44 7.65 -6.82 4.73
N LEU A 45 6.69 -5.91 4.88
CA LEU A 45 6.88 -4.49 4.59
C LEU A 45 7.93 -3.87 5.52
N SER A 46 7.90 -4.22 6.81
CA SER A 46 8.88 -3.76 7.76
C SER A 46 10.30 -4.22 7.37
N THR A 47 10.42 -5.47 6.93
CA THR A 47 11.69 -6.00 6.44
C THR A 47 12.20 -5.21 5.24
N LEU A 48 11.30 -4.69 4.41
CA LEU A 48 11.66 -3.85 3.26
C LEU A 48 11.86 -2.37 3.63
N GLY A 49 11.93 -2.05 4.92
CA GLY A 49 12.24 -0.71 5.38
C GLY A 49 11.05 0.18 5.68
N LEU A 50 9.83 -0.32 5.59
CA LEU A 50 8.66 0.49 5.92
C LEU A 50 8.61 0.74 7.43
N SER A 51 8.40 1.99 7.81
CA SER A 51 8.27 2.40 9.21
C SER A 51 7.05 3.29 9.38
N PRO A 52 6.60 3.54 10.64
CA PRO A 52 5.49 4.46 10.87
C PRO A 52 5.74 5.89 10.38
N ARG A 53 7.01 6.25 10.16
CA ARG A 53 7.39 7.57 9.65
C ARG A 53 7.46 7.64 8.14
N SER A 54 7.37 6.50 7.44
CA SER A 54 7.45 6.47 5.99
C SER A 54 6.25 7.18 5.39
N ARG A 55 6.50 8.06 4.42
CA ARG A 55 5.45 8.80 3.72
C ARG A 55 5.13 8.23 2.37
N SER A 56 5.91 7.24 1.94
CA SER A 56 5.71 6.61 0.64
C SER A 56 6.09 5.15 0.73
N TYR A 57 5.65 4.41 -0.28
CA TYR A 57 6.02 3.00 -0.45
C TYR A 57 7.02 2.92 -1.58
N THR A 58 8.14 2.23 -1.33
CA THR A 58 9.12 1.96 -2.38
C THR A 58 8.55 0.97 -3.39
N PRO A 59 9.15 0.85 -4.59
CA PRO A 59 8.68 -0.15 -5.56
C PRO A 59 8.64 -1.57 -5.00
N ALA A 60 9.61 -1.96 -4.18
CA ALA A 60 9.61 -3.28 -3.56
C ALA A 60 8.44 -3.46 -2.62
N GLN A 61 8.13 -2.43 -1.82
CA GLN A 61 6.99 -2.46 -0.91
C GLN A 61 5.66 -2.48 -1.69
N VAL A 62 5.56 -1.70 -2.76
CA VAL A 62 4.37 -1.71 -3.62
C VAL A 62 4.17 -3.09 -4.24
N SER A 63 5.25 -3.71 -4.72
CA SER A 63 5.18 -5.05 -5.29
C SER A 63 4.65 -6.06 -4.28
N LEU A 64 5.10 -5.97 -3.03
CA LEU A 64 4.65 -6.88 -1.96
C LEU A 64 3.16 -6.66 -1.66
N ILE A 65 2.72 -5.42 -1.56
CA ILE A 65 1.31 -5.09 -1.31
C ILE A 65 0.43 -5.61 -2.44
N VAL A 66 0.82 -5.35 -3.67
CA VAL A 66 0.05 -5.77 -4.85
C VAL A 66 0.01 -7.29 -4.96
N GLY A 67 1.12 -7.95 -4.64
CA GLY A 67 1.17 -9.41 -4.63
C GLY A 67 0.23 -10.03 -3.60
N ALA A 68 -0.01 -9.34 -2.48
CA ALA A 68 -0.89 -9.82 -1.42
C ALA A 68 -2.35 -9.43 -1.66
N LEU A 69 -2.60 -8.15 -1.98
CA LEU A 69 -3.96 -7.60 -2.04
C LEU A 69 -4.53 -7.56 -3.46
N GLY A 70 -3.70 -7.76 -4.47
CA GLY A 70 -4.09 -7.57 -5.86
C GLY A 70 -3.84 -6.14 -6.32
N GLU A 71 -3.94 -5.91 -7.62
CA GLU A 71 -3.79 -4.57 -8.17
C GLU A 71 -5.02 -3.71 -7.81
N PRO A 72 -4.80 -2.42 -7.57
CA PRO A 72 -5.90 -1.52 -7.27
C PRO A 72 -6.88 -1.34 -8.45
#